data_bf7a4655fe9fbbc90928647bc787d0ac
#
_entry.id   bf7a4655fe9fbbc90928647bc787d0ac
#
_cell.length_a   1.000
_cell.length_b   1.000
_cell.length_c   1.000
_cell.angle_alpha   90.00
_cell.angle_beta   90.00
_cell.angle_gamma   90.00
#
_symmetry.space_group_name_H-M   'P 1'
#
loop_
_entity.id
_entity.type
_entity.pdbx_description
1 polymer ?
#
loop_
_entity_poly.entity_id
_entity_poly.type
_entity_poly.pdbx_seq_one_letter_code
_entity_poly.pdbx_strand_id
1 'polypeptide(L)'
;MVRPIIGIISNHHIISETYAVQAVGSINVSAVAEVAQGLPLLVPALPDMVRIPDLIDQCAGFVFTGGRANVHPQEYGEKPTPAHGEFDRDRDRITLPLIQALVERGQPFLGICRGFQEVNVAMGGTLYPE
;
A
#
# COMPACT_ATOMS: atom_id res chain seq x y z
N MET A 1 -26.50 -10.88 0.19
CA MET A 1 -25.31 -10.98 -0.68
C MET A 1 -24.06 -10.63 0.10
N VAL A 2 -23.04 -11.44 -0.02
CA VAL A 2 -21.75 -11.17 0.64
C VAL A 2 -20.99 -10.12 -0.18
N ARG A 3 -20.50 -9.09 0.49
CA ARG A 3 -19.71 -8.04 -0.16
C ARG A 3 -18.29 -8.54 -0.45
N PRO A 4 -17.69 -8.14 -1.57
CA PRO A 4 -16.30 -8.48 -1.83
C PRO A 4 -15.38 -7.81 -0.81
N ILE A 5 -14.36 -8.53 -0.39
CA ILE A 5 -13.37 -8.02 0.54
C ILE A 5 -12.37 -7.15 -0.24
N ILE A 6 -12.21 -5.92 0.22
CA ILE A 6 -11.23 -4.98 -0.35
C ILE A 6 -10.17 -4.70 0.70
N GLY A 7 -8.94 -5.09 0.40
CA GLY A 7 -7.80 -4.83 1.26
C GLY A 7 -7.32 -3.38 1.12
N ILE A 8 -7.22 -2.68 2.23
CA ILE A 8 -6.76 -1.30 2.26
C ILE A 8 -5.39 -1.27 2.91
N ILE A 9 -4.38 -0.88 2.17
CA ILE A 9 -2.99 -0.92 2.64
C ILE A 9 -2.77 0.15 3.70
N SER A 10 -2.25 -0.27 4.84
CA SER A 10 -1.99 0.59 5.99
C SER A 10 -0.65 1.34 5.87
N ASN A 11 -0.54 2.40 6.64
CA ASN A 11 0.69 3.18 6.85
C ASN A 11 1.21 2.98 8.26
N HIS A 12 2.52 3.02 8.39
CA HIS A 12 3.18 3.07 9.70
C HIS A 12 3.04 4.48 10.30
N HIS A 13 2.58 4.54 11.53
CA HIS A 13 2.54 5.79 12.31
C HIS A 13 3.04 5.54 13.71
N ILE A 14 3.57 6.58 14.32
CA ILE A 14 3.95 6.55 15.74
C ILE A 14 3.07 7.55 16.47
N ILE A 15 2.28 7.03 17.43
CA ILE A 15 1.42 7.84 18.28
C ILE A 15 2.15 8.08 19.62
N SER A 16 2.04 9.29 20.14
CA SER A 16 2.62 9.64 21.44
C SER A 16 4.10 9.28 21.54
N GLU A 17 4.85 9.54 20.48
CA GLU A 17 6.30 9.37 20.36
C GLU A 17 6.80 7.93 20.36
N THR A 18 6.09 6.98 20.95
CA THR A 18 6.59 5.61 21.14
C THR A 18 5.66 4.50 20.67
N TYR A 19 4.39 4.79 20.43
CA TYR A 19 3.41 3.75 20.09
C TYR A 19 3.27 3.59 18.58
N ALA A 20 3.89 2.54 18.06
CA ALA A 20 3.84 2.24 16.63
C ALA A 20 2.50 1.58 16.27
N VAL A 21 1.86 2.07 15.22
CA VAL A 21 0.58 1.55 14.74
C VAL A 21 0.60 1.40 13.22
N GLN A 22 -0.29 0.54 12.73
CA GLN A 22 -0.63 0.46 11.32
C GLN A 22 -2.00 1.11 11.15
N ALA A 23 -2.10 2.15 10.33
CA ALA A 23 -3.32 2.96 10.26
C ALA A 23 -3.72 3.29 8.82
N VAL A 24 -5.02 3.47 8.63
CA VAL A 24 -5.61 3.91 7.38
C VAL A 24 -6.51 5.10 7.69
N GLY A 25 -6.45 6.14 6.87
CA GLY A 25 -7.39 7.25 7.00
C GLY A 25 -8.83 6.77 6.82
N SER A 26 -9.72 7.19 7.72
CA SER A 26 -11.12 6.76 7.72
C SER A 26 -11.83 7.01 6.40
N ILE A 27 -11.43 8.02 5.65
CA ILE A 27 -12.02 8.33 4.35
C ILE A 27 -11.84 7.17 3.35
N ASN A 28 -10.74 6.44 3.43
CA ASN A 28 -10.52 5.27 2.58
C ASN A 28 -11.48 4.13 2.94
N VAL A 29 -11.72 3.96 4.23
CA VAL A 29 -12.66 2.96 4.73
C VAL A 29 -14.08 3.29 4.26
N SER A 30 -14.49 4.54 4.41
CA SER A 30 -15.81 5.01 3.96
C SER A 30 -15.98 4.86 2.46
N ALA A 31 -14.96 5.20 1.68
CA ALA A 31 -15.02 5.08 0.22
C ALA A 31 -15.24 3.63 -0.21
N VAL A 32 -14.55 2.69 0.41
CA VAL A 32 -14.73 1.26 0.11
C VAL A 32 -16.12 0.78 0.52
N ALA A 33 -16.57 1.13 1.73
CA ALA A 33 -17.84 0.63 2.25
C ALA A 33 -19.05 1.26 1.57
N GLU A 34 -19.03 2.58 1.38
CA GLU A 34 -20.21 3.34 0.94
C GLU A 34 -20.27 3.51 -0.57
N VAL A 35 -19.13 3.75 -1.22
CA VAL A 35 -19.10 4.00 -2.67
C VAL A 35 -18.87 2.69 -3.45
N ALA A 36 -17.81 1.97 -3.10
CA ALA A 36 -17.49 0.71 -3.78
C ALA A 36 -18.35 -0.47 -3.32
N GLN A 37 -19.04 -0.33 -2.19
CA GLN A 37 -19.90 -1.37 -1.59
C GLN A 37 -19.13 -2.67 -1.32
N GLY A 38 -17.87 -2.54 -0.93
CA GLY A 38 -17.02 -3.64 -0.51
C GLY A 38 -16.95 -3.75 1.01
N LEU A 39 -16.40 -4.85 1.49
CA LEU A 39 -16.05 -5.01 2.90
C LEU A 39 -14.63 -4.47 3.10
N PRO A 40 -14.46 -3.34 3.81
CA PRO A 40 -13.12 -2.78 4.00
C PRO A 40 -12.34 -3.56 5.06
N LEU A 41 -11.18 -4.07 4.71
CA LEU A 41 -10.26 -4.68 5.67
C LEU A 41 -8.90 -3.99 5.57
N LEU A 42 -8.37 -3.58 6.72
CA LEU A 42 -7.05 -2.98 6.79
C LEU A 42 -5.99 -4.06 6.66
N VAL A 43 -5.03 -3.84 5.78
CA VAL A 43 -3.91 -4.76 5.56
C VAL A 43 -2.67 -4.18 6.25
N PRO A 44 -2.14 -4.89 7.26
CA PRO A 44 -0.88 -4.45 7.88
C PRO A 44 0.26 -4.48 6.86
N ALA A 45 0.98 -3.38 6.73
CA ALA A 45 2.13 -3.30 5.83
C ALA A 45 3.40 -3.76 6.55
N LEU A 46 3.39 -5.01 7.00
CA LEU A 46 4.45 -5.64 7.79
C LEU A 46 4.83 -6.97 7.13
N PRO A 47 5.94 -7.02 6.38
CA PRO A 47 6.26 -8.18 5.53
C PRO A 47 6.48 -9.49 6.28
N ASP A 48 6.89 -9.43 7.55
CA ASP A 48 7.12 -10.63 8.34
C ASP A 48 5.83 -11.22 8.94
N MET A 49 4.72 -10.49 8.88
CA MET A 49 3.45 -10.88 9.50
C MET A 49 2.35 -11.18 8.49
N VAL A 50 2.50 -10.73 7.25
CA VAL A 50 1.46 -10.85 6.22
C VAL A 50 2.07 -11.45 4.97
N ARG A 51 1.46 -12.50 4.45
CA ARG A 51 1.92 -13.19 3.24
C ARG A 51 1.09 -12.79 2.04
N ILE A 52 1.75 -12.47 0.94
CA ILE A 52 1.09 -12.06 -0.30
C ILE A 52 0.09 -13.10 -0.82
N PRO A 53 0.40 -14.42 -0.86
CA PRO A 53 -0.57 -15.40 -1.30
C PRO A 53 -1.87 -15.39 -0.48
N ASP A 54 -1.76 -15.18 0.83
CA ASP A 54 -2.95 -15.11 1.69
C ASP A 54 -3.81 -13.89 1.35
N LEU A 55 -3.18 -12.75 1.11
CA LEU A 55 -3.89 -11.53 0.71
C LEU A 55 -4.64 -11.72 -0.62
N ILE A 56 -3.97 -12.29 -1.59
CA ILE A 56 -4.54 -12.54 -2.92
C ILE A 56 -5.74 -13.47 -2.84
N ASP A 57 -5.66 -14.51 -2.01
CA ASP A 57 -6.75 -15.47 -1.85
C ASP A 57 -7.96 -14.87 -1.13
N GLN A 58 -7.74 -13.99 -0.15
CA GLN A 58 -8.81 -13.46 0.69
C GLN A 58 -9.47 -12.21 0.11
N CYS A 59 -8.74 -11.38 -0.62
CA CYS A 59 -9.25 -10.10 -1.10
C CYS A 59 -9.63 -10.17 -2.57
N ALA A 60 -10.77 -9.56 -2.91
CA ALA A 60 -11.22 -9.42 -4.29
C ALA A 60 -10.48 -8.28 -5.00
N GLY A 61 -10.05 -7.27 -4.25
CA GLY A 61 -9.32 -6.14 -4.77
C GLY A 61 -8.59 -5.39 -3.67
N PHE A 62 -7.84 -4.37 -4.04
CA PHE A 62 -7.00 -3.62 -3.10
C PHE A 62 -7.04 -2.13 -3.36
N VAL A 63 -6.85 -1.34 -2.30
CA VAL A 63 -6.58 0.09 -2.36
C VAL A 63 -5.20 0.34 -1.78
N PHE A 64 -4.31 0.88 -2.59
CA PHE A 64 -2.99 1.34 -2.16
C PHE A 64 -3.11 2.81 -1.81
N THR A 65 -3.13 3.09 -0.52
CA THR A 65 -3.47 4.40 0.03
C THR A 65 -2.34 5.42 -0.10
N GLY A 66 -2.68 6.69 0.06
CA GLY A 66 -1.71 7.76 0.22
C GLY A 66 -0.93 7.62 1.52
N GLY A 67 0.21 8.28 1.58
CA GLY A 67 1.08 8.28 2.76
C GLY A 67 2.18 9.31 2.60
N ARG A 68 2.74 9.76 3.71
CA ARG A 68 3.83 10.76 3.70
C ARG A 68 5.17 10.16 3.30
N ALA A 69 5.44 8.93 3.73
CA ALA A 69 6.71 8.29 3.44
C ALA A 69 6.82 7.99 1.95
N ASN A 70 7.98 8.26 1.39
CA ASN A 70 8.23 7.97 -0.02
C ASN A 70 8.69 6.53 -0.21
N VAL A 71 8.49 6.01 -1.41
CA VAL A 71 9.09 4.74 -1.83
C VAL A 71 10.61 4.93 -1.80
N HIS A 72 11.32 3.99 -1.19
CA HIS A 72 12.76 4.11 -1.07
C HIS A 72 13.42 4.06 -2.45
N PRO A 73 14.33 5.01 -2.76
CA PRO A 73 14.91 5.11 -4.11
C PRO A 73 15.71 3.87 -4.53
N GLN A 74 16.18 3.06 -3.59
CA GLN A 74 16.82 1.79 -3.93
C GLN A 74 15.88 0.88 -4.73
N GLU A 75 14.57 1.00 -4.56
CA GLU A 75 13.59 0.19 -5.27
C GLU A 75 13.54 0.52 -6.77
N TYR A 76 14.06 1.67 -7.19
CA TYR A 76 14.15 2.05 -8.58
C TYR A 76 15.59 2.43 -9.00
N GLY A 77 16.59 1.88 -8.29
CA GLY A 77 17.99 1.96 -8.71
C GLY A 77 18.71 3.27 -8.41
N GLU A 78 18.18 4.07 -7.48
CA GLU A 78 18.78 5.36 -7.09
C GLU A 78 19.20 5.37 -5.64
N LYS A 79 19.98 6.36 -5.26
CA LYS A 79 20.47 6.52 -3.89
C LYS A 79 19.59 7.51 -3.14
N PRO A 80 19.35 7.29 -1.84
CA PRO A 80 18.59 8.24 -1.03
C PRO A 80 19.34 9.56 -0.86
N THR A 81 18.57 10.64 -0.84
CA THR A 81 19.07 12.00 -0.58
C THR A 81 18.13 12.65 0.45
N PRO A 82 18.56 13.76 1.09
CA PRO A 82 17.69 14.48 2.02
C PRO A 82 16.36 14.94 1.39
N ALA A 83 16.32 15.18 0.08
CA ALA A 83 15.11 15.59 -0.62
C ALA A 83 14.03 14.52 -0.63
N HIS A 84 14.38 13.25 -0.45
CA HIS A 84 13.39 12.16 -0.42
C HIS A 84 12.54 12.15 0.86
N GLY A 85 13.01 12.71 1.97
CA GLY A 85 12.29 12.73 3.24
C GLY A 85 12.21 11.35 3.89
N GLU A 86 11.04 11.02 4.42
CA GLU A 86 10.81 9.76 5.14
C GLU A 86 10.58 8.58 4.20
N PHE A 87 10.91 7.40 4.70
CA PHE A 87 10.67 6.13 4.00
C PHE A 87 9.84 5.18 4.87
N ASP A 88 9.14 4.26 4.21
CA ASP A 88 8.46 3.13 4.86
C ASP A 88 8.84 1.87 4.07
N ARG A 89 9.98 1.30 4.43
CA ARG A 89 10.53 0.16 3.69
C ARG A 89 9.74 -1.12 3.89
N ASP A 90 9.10 -1.28 5.05
CA ASP A 90 8.21 -2.41 5.29
C ASP A 90 7.02 -2.38 4.33
N ARG A 91 6.45 -1.20 4.14
CA ARG A 91 5.37 -1.04 3.17
C ARG A 91 5.85 -1.35 1.75
N ASP A 92 7.02 -0.85 1.36
CA ASP A 92 7.59 -1.14 0.04
C ASP A 92 7.70 -2.65 -0.21
N ARG A 93 8.13 -3.41 0.80
CA ARG A 93 8.30 -4.86 0.69
C ARG A 93 6.99 -5.62 0.55
N ILE A 94 5.90 -5.05 1.00
CA ILE A 94 4.56 -5.63 0.80
C ILE A 94 3.98 -5.15 -0.53
N THR A 95 3.96 -3.84 -0.78
CA THR A 95 3.17 -3.29 -1.87
C THR A 95 3.77 -3.56 -3.25
N LEU A 96 5.08 -3.44 -3.39
CA LEU A 96 5.70 -3.62 -4.70
C LEU A 96 5.52 -5.05 -5.24
N PRO A 97 5.86 -6.11 -4.50
CA PRO A 97 5.59 -7.46 -5.00
C PRO A 97 4.09 -7.80 -5.08
N LEU A 98 3.27 -7.23 -4.20
CA LEU A 98 1.82 -7.43 -4.28
C LEU A 98 1.24 -6.86 -5.57
N ILE A 99 1.63 -5.64 -5.94
CA ILE A 99 1.17 -5.00 -7.18
C ILE A 99 1.58 -5.86 -8.39
N GLN A 100 2.81 -6.33 -8.43
CA GLN A 100 3.27 -7.20 -9.51
C GLN A 100 2.43 -8.46 -9.63
N ALA A 101 2.12 -9.09 -8.50
CA ALA A 101 1.27 -10.29 -8.48
C ALA A 101 -0.17 -9.99 -8.93
N LEU A 102 -0.72 -8.86 -8.53
CA LEU A 102 -2.07 -8.46 -8.92
C LEU A 102 -2.16 -8.19 -10.42
N VAL A 103 -1.16 -7.55 -11.01
CA VAL A 103 -1.11 -7.31 -12.44
C VAL A 103 -1.06 -8.63 -13.21
N GLU A 104 -0.21 -9.56 -12.78
CA GLU A 104 -0.10 -10.88 -13.41
C GLU A 104 -1.40 -11.67 -13.36
N ARG A 105 -2.14 -11.56 -12.25
CA ARG A 105 -3.39 -12.29 -12.06
C ARG A 105 -4.61 -11.56 -12.60
N GLY A 106 -4.47 -10.30 -12.99
CA GLY A 106 -5.60 -9.50 -13.43
C GLY A 106 -6.57 -9.15 -12.32
N GLN A 107 -6.12 -9.07 -11.08
CA GLN A 107 -6.97 -8.66 -9.94
C GLN A 107 -7.02 -7.13 -9.85
N PRO A 108 -8.21 -6.57 -9.54
CA PRO A 108 -8.36 -5.12 -9.52
C PRO A 108 -7.69 -4.47 -8.32
N PHE A 109 -7.15 -3.27 -8.55
CA PHE A 109 -6.62 -2.42 -7.49
C PHE A 109 -6.67 -0.95 -7.92
N LEU A 110 -6.57 -0.07 -6.94
CA LEU A 110 -6.51 1.37 -7.15
C LEU A 110 -5.34 1.94 -6.35
N GLY A 111 -4.50 2.74 -7.00
CA GLY A 111 -3.39 3.45 -6.33
C GLY A 111 -3.70 4.93 -6.18
N ILE A 112 -3.56 5.45 -4.97
CA ILE A 112 -3.85 6.85 -4.63
C ILE A 112 -2.56 7.50 -4.12
N CYS A 113 -2.12 8.59 -4.72
CA CYS A 113 -0.92 9.32 -4.30
C CYS A 113 0.30 8.41 -4.20
N ARG A 114 0.75 8.11 -2.97
CA ARG A 114 1.84 7.18 -2.76
C ARG A 114 1.55 5.82 -3.40
N GLY A 115 0.31 5.36 -3.32
CA GLY A 115 -0.12 4.13 -3.98
C GLY A 115 0.07 4.18 -5.49
N PHE A 116 -0.24 5.31 -6.10
CA PHE A 116 0.02 5.53 -7.53
C PHE A 116 1.53 5.46 -7.84
N GLN A 117 2.35 6.03 -6.96
CA GLN A 117 3.81 5.97 -7.11
C GLN A 117 4.33 4.54 -6.95
N GLU A 118 3.75 3.77 -6.02
CA GLU A 118 4.09 2.35 -5.87
C GLU A 118 3.80 1.56 -7.15
N VAL A 119 2.67 1.82 -7.79
CA VAL A 119 2.34 1.17 -9.07
C VAL A 119 3.38 1.49 -10.13
N ASN A 120 3.77 2.75 -10.24
CA ASN A 120 4.81 3.17 -11.20
C ASN A 120 6.12 2.42 -10.95
N VAL A 121 6.59 2.37 -9.72
CA VAL A 121 7.85 1.69 -9.36
C VAL A 121 7.73 0.18 -9.58
N ALA A 122 6.63 -0.43 -9.17
CA ALA A 122 6.40 -1.86 -9.34
C ALA A 122 6.42 -2.28 -10.82
N MET A 123 6.02 -1.37 -11.71
CA MET A 123 6.03 -1.60 -13.17
C MET A 123 7.33 -1.14 -13.84
N GLY A 124 8.36 -0.81 -13.07
CA GLY A 124 9.68 -0.48 -13.60
C GLY A 124 9.97 1.01 -13.79
N GLY A 125 9.08 1.87 -13.31
CA GLY A 125 9.28 3.33 -13.38
C GLY A 125 10.17 3.87 -12.27
N THR A 126 10.50 5.15 -12.37
CA THR A 126 11.29 5.88 -11.38
C THR A 126 10.52 7.10 -10.88
N LEU A 127 10.99 7.69 -9.80
CA LEU A 127 10.36 8.85 -9.17
C LEU A 127 11.35 9.99 -9.04
N TYR A 128 10.84 11.21 -9.05
CA TYR A 128 11.62 12.39 -8.66
C TYR A 128 11.74 12.46 -7.15
N PRO A 129 12.85 13.02 -6.59
CA PRO A 129 13.04 13.12 -5.13
C PRO A 129 12.01 13.99 -4.42
N GLU A 130 11.42 14.95 -5.12
CA GLU A 130 10.44 15.89 -4.55
C GLU A 130 9.10 15.80 -5.28
#